data_dfd1715eee8609382d8521e40fee4e85
#
_entry.id   dfd1715eee8609382d8521e40fee4e85
#
_cell.length_a   1.000
_cell.length_b   1.000
_cell.length_c   1.000
_cell.angle_alpha   90.00
_cell.angle_beta   90.00
_cell.angle_gamma   90.00
#
_symmetry.space_group_name_H-M   'P 1'
#
loop_
_entity.id
_entity.type
_entity.pdbx_description
1 polymer ?
#
loop_
_entity_poly.entity_id
_entity_poly.type
_entity_poly.pdbx_seq_one_letter_code
_entity_poly.pdbx_strand_id
1 'polypeptide(L)'
;MKPLLLTIALFSLAIAPPARAAESGVRLFMTGNSFHMKTVPALAEVIAAAGIEGHTLVGTMLLGGSRAITLWEKPDDANPAKAALKSGKVDVLTLCPWRQIPDPGVDEFVALALASNPNVRVTIQELWMAFDSPNAANPDVRKDVAEAEKAPTPWDEATGEKLNAIHADYFAALEKQITAINKRNGKPVLLCVPTGHAAIALREQIRLGKAPGIRRQAELFSDRLGHPGAVLVQLNAYCHFAVIYRQSPVGVLAPKTLGGIADADRAPLARLLQQLAWDAVKAHPLSGLGSSQ
;
A
#
# COMPACT_ATOMS: atom_id res chain seq x y z
N MET A 1 -22.59 -58.40 -40.06
CA MET A 1 -22.29 -58.05 -38.67
C MET A 1 -21.63 -56.68 -38.69
N LYS A 2 -22.28 -55.62 -38.20
CA LYS A 2 -21.71 -54.27 -38.09
C LYS A 2 -21.19 -54.06 -36.68
N PRO A 3 -19.98 -53.52 -36.46
CA PRO A 3 -19.47 -53.28 -35.12
C PRO A 3 -20.14 -52.02 -34.54
N LEU A 4 -20.57 -52.13 -33.31
CA LEU A 4 -21.15 -51.06 -32.49
C LEU A 4 -19.97 -50.34 -31.81
N LEU A 5 -19.71 -49.07 -32.22
CA LEU A 5 -18.72 -48.19 -31.57
C LEU A 5 -19.37 -47.58 -30.31
N LEU A 6 -18.84 -48.01 -29.18
CA LEU A 6 -19.21 -47.47 -27.87
C LEU A 6 -18.37 -46.22 -27.59
N THR A 7 -19.00 -45.01 -27.66
CA THR A 7 -18.34 -43.75 -27.34
C THR A 7 -18.42 -43.52 -25.82
N ILE A 8 -17.29 -43.65 -25.13
CA ILE A 8 -17.19 -43.32 -23.70
C ILE A 8 -16.94 -41.80 -23.59
N ALA A 9 -17.93 -41.07 -23.11
CA ALA A 9 -17.79 -39.65 -22.75
C ALA A 9 -17.14 -39.55 -21.38
N LEU A 10 -15.86 -39.08 -21.35
CA LEU A 10 -15.18 -38.71 -20.11
C LEU A 10 -15.73 -37.36 -19.60
N PHE A 11 -16.53 -37.40 -18.55
CA PHE A 11 -16.88 -36.20 -17.79
C PHE A 11 -15.70 -35.80 -16.91
N SER A 12 -14.98 -34.76 -17.29
CA SER A 12 -13.99 -34.11 -16.42
C SER A 12 -14.73 -33.37 -15.30
N LEU A 13 -14.72 -33.90 -14.10
CA LEU A 13 -15.17 -33.20 -12.91
C LEU A 13 -14.14 -32.10 -12.61
N ALA A 14 -14.45 -30.85 -12.90
CA ALA A 14 -13.67 -29.71 -12.45
C ALA A 14 -13.81 -29.61 -10.91
N ILE A 15 -12.79 -30.04 -10.19
CA ILE A 15 -12.68 -29.83 -8.74
C ILE A 15 -12.49 -28.32 -8.53
N ALA A 16 -13.54 -27.65 -8.08
CA ALA A 16 -13.41 -26.26 -7.63
C ALA A 16 -12.40 -26.20 -6.48
N PRO A 17 -11.46 -25.25 -6.48
CA PRO A 17 -10.55 -25.09 -5.36
C PRO A 17 -11.36 -24.84 -4.09
N PRO A 18 -10.91 -25.37 -2.93
CA PRO A 18 -11.61 -25.18 -1.68
C PRO A 18 -11.79 -23.68 -1.41
N ALA A 19 -13.00 -23.28 -1.10
CA ALA A 19 -13.32 -21.92 -0.68
C ALA A 19 -12.44 -21.62 0.54
N ARG A 20 -11.48 -20.69 0.38
CA ARG A 20 -10.67 -20.22 1.48
C ARG A 20 -11.61 -19.61 2.52
N ALA A 21 -11.51 -20.05 3.77
CA ALA A 21 -12.29 -19.46 4.85
C ALA A 21 -12.10 -17.94 4.80
N ALA A 22 -13.20 -17.18 4.80
CA ALA A 22 -13.16 -15.73 4.83
C ALA A 22 -12.35 -15.32 6.07
N GLU A 23 -11.27 -14.55 5.87
CA GLU A 23 -10.54 -14.03 7.02
C GLU A 23 -11.45 -13.07 7.77
N SER A 24 -11.45 -13.15 9.09
CA SER A 24 -12.21 -12.24 9.94
C SER A 24 -11.68 -10.81 9.81
N GLY A 25 -12.57 -9.84 9.85
CA GLY A 25 -12.19 -8.43 9.88
C GLY A 25 -11.27 -8.10 11.06
N VAL A 26 -10.55 -6.99 10.94
CA VAL A 26 -9.62 -6.51 11.96
C VAL A 26 -10.03 -5.14 12.48
N ARG A 27 -9.65 -4.83 13.70
CA ARG A 27 -9.74 -3.48 14.28
C ARG A 27 -8.50 -2.70 13.83
N LEU A 28 -8.70 -1.83 12.83
CA LEU A 28 -7.65 -1.08 12.16
C LEU A 28 -7.55 0.34 12.70
N PHE A 29 -6.33 0.80 13.02
CA PHE A 29 -6.02 2.20 13.25
C PHE A 29 -5.01 2.69 12.20
N MET A 30 -5.26 3.84 11.58
CA MET A 30 -4.41 4.35 10.50
C MET A 30 -3.76 5.67 10.89
N THR A 31 -2.42 5.72 10.81
CA THR A 31 -1.64 6.95 11.03
C THR A 31 -0.81 7.29 9.80
N GLY A 32 -0.54 8.58 9.60
CA GLY A 32 0.36 8.97 8.52
C GLY A 32 0.15 10.40 8.02
N ASN A 33 0.67 10.65 6.84
CA ASN A 33 0.67 11.95 6.19
C ASN A 33 -0.29 12.02 5.00
N SER A 34 -0.15 13.07 4.17
CA SER A 34 -1.01 13.32 3.02
C SER A 34 -0.98 12.23 1.94
N PHE A 35 0.11 11.45 1.85
CA PHE A 35 0.20 10.30 0.93
C PHE A 35 -0.62 9.10 1.38
N HIS A 36 -1.12 9.11 2.61
CA HIS A 36 -1.92 8.04 3.20
C HIS A 36 -3.41 8.41 3.38
N MET A 37 -3.71 9.70 3.54
CA MET A 37 -5.06 10.18 3.90
C MET A 37 -6.17 9.64 3.01
N LYS A 38 -5.99 9.71 1.68
CA LYS A 38 -7.00 9.27 0.72
C LYS A 38 -7.12 7.75 0.62
N THR A 39 -6.12 7.01 1.11
CA THR A 39 -6.14 5.54 1.13
C THR A 39 -7.18 5.00 2.11
N VAL A 40 -7.50 5.74 3.18
CA VAL A 40 -8.45 5.29 4.22
C VAL A 40 -9.83 4.94 3.65
N PRO A 41 -10.55 5.84 2.97
CA PRO A 41 -11.85 5.50 2.40
C PRO A 41 -11.74 4.46 1.27
N ALA A 42 -10.72 4.51 0.42
CA ALA A 42 -10.55 3.56 -0.66
C ALA A 42 -10.30 2.13 -0.15
N LEU A 43 -9.52 1.98 0.94
CA LEU A 43 -9.31 0.68 1.58
C LEU A 43 -10.60 0.12 2.17
N ALA A 44 -11.44 0.97 2.78
CA ALA A 44 -12.75 0.53 3.30
C ALA A 44 -13.65 0.01 2.18
N GLU A 45 -13.64 0.67 1.00
CA GLU A 45 -14.39 0.18 -0.18
C GLU A 45 -13.86 -1.17 -0.69
N VAL A 46 -12.53 -1.35 -0.75
CA VAL A 46 -11.91 -2.63 -1.15
C VAL A 46 -12.28 -3.74 -0.18
N ILE A 47 -12.22 -3.49 1.13
CA ILE A 47 -12.56 -4.45 2.17
C ILE A 47 -14.02 -4.89 2.05
N ALA A 48 -14.94 -3.92 1.89
CA ALA A 48 -16.36 -4.20 1.70
C ALA A 48 -16.63 -4.99 0.40
N ALA A 49 -15.97 -4.59 -0.70
CA ALA A 49 -16.08 -5.28 -2.00
C ALA A 49 -15.50 -6.71 -1.98
N ALA A 50 -14.53 -6.97 -1.11
CA ALA A 50 -13.96 -8.30 -0.88
C ALA A 50 -14.81 -9.18 0.06
N GLY A 51 -15.91 -8.65 0.61
CA GLY A 51 -16.79 -9.39 1.52
C GLY A 51 -16.18 -9.69 2.89
N ILE A 52 -15.21 -8.91 3.35
CA ILE A 52 -14.60 -9.08 4.67
C ILE A 52 -15.58 -8.58 5.75
N GLU A 53 -16.07 -9.49 6.55
CA GLU A 53 -16.97 -9.18 7.65
C GLU A 53 -16.24 -8.84 8.95
N GLY A 54 -16.83 -8.00 9.80
CA GLY A 54 -16.28 -7.66 11.11
C GLY A 54 -15.09 -6.70 11.09
N HIS A 55 -14.75 -6.11 9.92
CA HIS A 55 -13.74 -5.05 9.86
C HIS A 55 -14.23 -3.76 10.52
N THR A 56 -13.36 -3.11 11.30
CA THR A 56 -13.66 -1.85 11.97
C THR A 56 -12.48 -0.89 11.87
N LEU A 57 -12.70 0.30 11.32
CA LEU A 57 -11.76 1.40 11.45
C LEU A 57 -11.97 2.04 12.83
N VAL A 58 -11.06 1.77 13.78
CA VAL A 58 -11.20 2.26 15.17
C VAL A 58 -10.73 3.69 15.33
N GLY A 59 -10.02 4.24 14.36
CA GLY A 59 -9.65 5.64 14.33
C GLY A 59 -8.54 5.95 13.35
N THR A 60 -8.25 7.24 13.21
CA THR A 60 -7.16 7.75 12.38
C THR A 60 -6.42 8.88 13.08
N MET A 61 -5.13 9.04 12.75
CA MET A 61 -4.32 10.19 13.09
C MET A 61 -3.50 10.60 11.86
N LEU A 62 -4.02 11.55 11.10
CA LEU A 62 -3.50 11.93 9.80
C LEU A 62 -3.15 13.42 9.77
N LEU A 63 -1.89 13.75 9.44
CA LEU A 63 -1.41 15.13 9.38
C LEU A 63 -0.52 15.32 8.14
N GLY A 64 -0.84 16.28 7.30
CA GLY A 64 -0.04 16.60 6.10
C GLY A 64 1.41 16.90 6.44
N GLY A 65 2.36 16.34 5.66
CA GLY A 65 3.79 16.55 5.84
C GLY A 65 4.40 15.93 7.10
N SER A 66 3.64 15.16 7.89
CA SER A 66 4.15 14.59 9.14
C SER A 66 5.06 13.39 8.90
N ARG A 67 6.04 13.25 9.79
CA ARG A 67 6.79 12.03 10.06
C ARG A 67 6.08 11.24 11.17
N ALA A 68 6.45 9.97 11.34
CA ALA A 68 5.91 9.19 12.46
C ALA A 68 6.32 9.81 13.81
N ILE A 69 7.56 10.28 13.95
CA ILE A 69 8.01 10.98 15.16
C ILE A 69 7.20 12.25 15.45
N THR A 70 6.85 13.01 14.42
CA THR A 70 6.03 14.23 14.58
C THR A 70 4.63 13.90 15.15
N LEU A 71 4.07 12.77 14.75
CA LEU A 71 2.81 12.30 15.29
C LEU A 71 2.99 11.74 16.71
N TRP A 72 4.06 11.02 16.95
CA TRP A 72 4.37 10.47 18.29
C TRP A 72 4.55 11.55 19.35
N GLU A 73 5.25 12.64 19.03
CA GLU A 73 5.53 13.75 19.94
C GLU A 73 4.32 14.63 20.30
N LYS A 74 3.17 14.40 19.65
CA LYS A 74 1.94 15.09 20.05
C LYS A 74 1.60 14.73 21.51
N PRO A 75 1.14 15.70 22.32
CA PRO A 75 0.69 15.45 23.69
C PRO A 75 -0.33 14.30 23.76
N ASP A 76 -0.33 13.53 24.84
CA ASP A 76 -1.17 12.34 24.94
C ASP A 76 -2.66 12.62 24.80
N ASP A 77 -3.14 13.76 25.28
CA ASP A 77 -4.51 14.24 25.15
C ASP A 77 -4.89 14.65 23.70
N ALA A 78 -3.88 14.95 22.88
CA ALA A 78 -4.02 15.28 21.45
C ALA A 78 -3.56 14.12 20.54
N ASN A 79 -3.31 12.92 21.09
CA ASN A 79 -2.79 11.77 20.36
C ASN A 79 -3.76 10.58 20.38
N PRO A 80 -4.75 10.55 19.49
CA PRO A 80 -5.73 9.46 19.43
C PRO A 80 -5.08 8.11 19.10
N ALA A 81 -3.91 8.07 18.44
CA ALA A 81 -3.20 6.82 18.16
C ALA A 81 -2.66 6.19 19.45
N LYS A 82 -2.02 6.98 20.31
CA LYS A 82 -1.57 6.49 21.62
C LYS A 82 -2.76 6.00 22.46
N ALA A 83 -3.86 6.75 22.49
CA ALA A 83 -5.05 6.35 23.23
C ALA A 83 -5.64 5.02 22.71
N ALA A 84 -5.77 4.88 21.39
CA ALA A 84 -6.26 3.65 20.76
C ALA A 84 -5.33 2.45 21.06
N LEU A 85 -4.02 2.61 20.95
CA LEU A 85 -3.05 1.55 21.23
C LEU A 85 -3.09 1.14 22.69
N LYS A 86 -3.07 2.09 23.65
CA LYS A 86 -3.16 1.83 25.09
C LYS A 86 -4.42 1.03 25.48
N SER A 87 -5.50 1.11 24.68
CA SER A 87 -6.71 0.32 24.91
C SER A 87 -6.54 -1.19 24.68
N GLY A 88 -5.49 -1.62 23.99
CA GLY A 88 -5.27 -3.01 23.56
C GLY A 88 -6.26 -3.49 22.48
N LYS A 89 -7.11 -2.61 21.94
CA LYS A 89 -8.18 -2.97 20.99
C LYS A 89 -7.81 -2.72 19.52
N VAL A 90 -6.53 -2.54 19.20
CA VAL A 90 -6.03 -2.41 17.83
C VAL A 90 -5.40 -3.73 17.40
N ASP A 91 -5.90 -4.32 16.32
CA ASP A 91 -5.35 -5.55 15.75
C ASP A 91 -4.28 -5.23 14.70
N VAL A 92 -4.50 -4.13 13.95
CA VAL A 92 -3.57 -3.64 12.94
C VAL A 92 -3.41 -2.13 13.08
N LEU A 93 -2.15 -1.68 13.18
CA LEU A 93 -1.76 -0.29 13.07
C LEU A 93 -1.11 -0.06 11.70
N THR A 94 -1.53 0.96 10.94
CA THR A 94 -0.78 1.37 9.76
C THR A 94 0.00 2.63 10.04
N LEU A 95 1.25 2.68 9.56
CA LEU A 95 2.13 3.84 9.60
C LEU A 95 2.45 4.29 8.18
N CYS A 96 2.58 5.58 7.98
CA CYS A 96 3.10 6.15 6.75
C CYS A 96 4.10 7.24 7.13
N PRO A 97 5.38 6.88 7.34
CA PRO A 97 6.42 7.83 7.61
C PRO A 97 6.71 8.68 6.36
N TRP A 98 7.39 9.81 6.56
CA TRP A 98 7.92 10.55 5.44
C TRP A 98 9.21 9.91 4.93
N ARG A 99 9.80 10.46 3.89
CA ARG A 99 11.02 9.95 3.25
C ARG A 99 12.30 9.96 4.14
N GLN A 100 12.25 10.59 5.30
CA GLN A 100 13.37 10.62 6.25
C GLN A 100 13.39 9.35 7.10
N ILE A 101 14.17 8.38 6.68
CA ILE A 101 14.33 7.07 7.32
C ILE A 101 15.79 6.94 7.78
N PRO A 102 16.06 6.40 9.00
CA PRO A 102 15.08 5.87 9.95
C PRO A 102 14.24 6.95 10.61
N ASP A 103 12.98 6.63 10.89
CA ASP A 103 12.07 7.49 11.64
C ASP A 103 11.85 6.88 13.04
N PRO A 104 12.39 7.51 14.12
CA PRO A 104 12.29 6.95 15.47
C PRO A 104 10.85 6.80 15.97
N GLY A 105 9.89 7.58 15.44
CA GLY A 105 8.49 7.42 15.79
C GLY A 105 7.90 6.07 15.38
N VAL A 106 8.47 5.42 14.37
CA VAL A 106 8.06 4.05 14.00
C VAL A 106 8.39 3.07 15.13
N ASP A 107 9.59 3.16 15.69
CA ASP A 107 10.03 2.33 16.82
C ASP A 107 9.12 2.52 18.04
N GLU A 108 8.79 3.77 18.34
CA GLU A 108 7.94 4.14 19.48
C GLU A 108 6.50 3.61 19.32
N PHE A 109 5.90 3.80 18.15
CA PHE A 109 4.55 3.26 17.90
C PHE A 109 4.52 1.74 17.95
N VAL A 110 5.52 1.05 17.41
CA VAL A 110 5.63 -0.42 17.48
C VAL A 110 5.77 -0.88 18.92
N ALA A 111 6.62 -0.22 19.72
CA ALA A 111 6.82 -0.57 21.13
C ALA A 111 5.52 -0.43 21.93
N LEU A 112 4.80 0.70 21.79
CA LEU A 112 3.52 0.91 22.49
C LEU A 112 2.45 -0.09 22.03
N ALA A 113 2.37 -0.36 20.73
CA ALA A 113 1.40 -1.31 20.19
C ALA A 113 1.59 -2.72 20.78
N LEU A 114 2.84 -3.20 20.81
CA LEU A 114 3.19 -4.51 21.37
C LEU A 114 2.99 -4.60 22.89
N ALA A 115 3.29 -3.52 23.62
CA ALA A 115 3.09 -3.49 25.07
C ALA A 115 1.61 -3.64 25.44
N SER A 116 0.70 -3.16 24.59
CA SER A 116 -0.74 -3.17 24.83
C SER A 116 -1.46 -4.38 24.18
N ASN A 117 -0.94 -4.89 23.07
CA ASN A 117 -1.46 -6.07 22.37
C ASN A 117 -0.28 -6.86 21.76
N PRO A 118 0.18 -7.96 22.37
CA PRO A 118 1.31 -8.73 21.86
C PRO A 118 1.06 -9.38 20.49
N ASN A 119 -0.20 -9.44 20.04
CA ASN A 119 -0.59 -9.99 18.73
C ASN A 119 -0.83 -8.92 17.67
N VAL A 120 -0.62 -7.64 18.00
CA VAL A 120 -0.77 -6.55 17.02
C VAL A 120 0.15 -6.75 15.83
N ARG A 121 -0.34 -6.43 14.65
CA ARG A 121 0.46 -6.29 13.44
C ARG A 121 0.60 -4.80 13.12
N VAL A 122 1.81 -4.38 12.81
CA VAL A 122 2.06 -3.02 12.35
C VAL A 122 2.45 -3.08 10.89
N THR A 123 1.85 -2.25 10.07
CA THR A 123 2.23 -2.10 8.67
C THR A 123 2.80 -0.71 8.42
N ILE A 124 3.77 -0.61 7.54
CA ILE A 124 4.39 0.64 7.16
C ILE A 124 4.30 0.83 5.64
N GLN A 125 3.68 1.93 5.22
CA GLN A 125 3.57 2.25 3.81
C GLN A 125 4.92 2.75 3.30
N GLU A 126 5.45 2.05 2.32
CA GLU A 126 6.54 2.52 1.51
C GLU A 126 6.04 3.62 0.56
N LEU A 127 6.79 4.69 0.40
CA LEU A 127 6.39 5.81 -0.46
C LEU A 127 7.12 5.79 -1.80
N TRP A 128 6.57 6.49 -2.78
CA TRP A 128 7.35 7.01 -3.91
C TRP A 128 7.88 8.41 -3.57
N MET A 129 8.99 8.80 -4.20
CA MET A 129 9.62 10.09 -3.91
C MET A 129 8.80 11.24 -4.49
N ALA A 130 8.61 12.26 -3.67
CA ALA A 130 8.08 13.52 -4.12
C ALA A 130 8.96 14.11 -5.24
N PHE A 131 8.34 14.67 -6.28
CA PHE A 131 9.01 15.26 -7.45
C PHE A 131 9.95 14.32 -8.21
N ASP A 132 9.86 13.00 -8.04
CA ASP A 132 10.89 12.06 -8.52
C ASP A 132 12.32 12.49 -8.12
N SER A 133 12.47 13.07 -6.95
CA SER A 133 13.75 13.59 -6.48
C SER A 133 14.44 12.57 -5.58
N PRO A 134 15.74 12.26 -5.87
CA PRO A 134 16.52 11.38 -5.01
C PRO A 134 16.94 12.06 -3.69
N ASN A 135 16.64 13.35 -3.51
CA ASN A 135 17.03 14.09 -2.33
C ASN A 135 16.18 13.73 -1.11
N ALA A 136 16.23 12.46 -0.73
CA ALA A 136 15.56 11.92 0.46
C ALA A 136 16.06 12.56 1.77
N ALA A 137 17.23 13.19 1.75
CA ALA A 137 17.86 13.81 2.92
C ALA A 137 17.38 15.26 3.17
N ASN A 138 16.66 15.90 2.23
CA ASN A 138 16.21 17.26 2.45
C ASN A 138 15.07 17.29 3.49
N PRO A 139 15.30 17.82 4.71
CA PRO A 139 14.31 17.89 5.75
C PRO A 139 13.22 18.96 5.48
N ASP A 140 13.47 19.90 4.55
CA ASP A 140 12.59 21.03 4.29
C ASP A 140 11.68 20.80 3.07
N VAL A 141 10.53 20.22 3.33
CA VAL A 141 9.47 20.03 2.30
C VAL A 141 9.13 21.35 1.58
N ARG A 142 9.21 22.49 2.27
CA ARG A 142 8.89 23.79 1.66
C ARG A 142 9.93 24.22 0.62
N LYS A 143 11.19 23.85 0.80
CA LYS A 143 12.21 24.08 -0.22
C LYS A 143 11.95 23.24 -1.46
N ASP A 144 11.58 21.96 -1.28
CA ASP A 144 11.27 21.08 -2.41
C ASP A 144 10.05 21.60 -3.20
N VAL A 145 9.00 22.05 -2.51
CA VAL A 145 7.82 22.66 -3.15
C VAL A 145 8.25 23.92 -3.92
N ALA A 146 9.01 24.81 -3.29
CA ALA A 146 9.45 26.06 -3.92
C ALA A 146 10.39 25.83 -5.13
N GLU A 147 11.19 24.77 -5.11
CA GLU A 147 12.02 24.37 -6.26
C GLU A 147 11.20 23.75 -7.39
N ALA A 148 10.26 22.86 -7.06
CA ALA A 148 9.37 22.25 -8.04
C ALA A 148 8.40 23.24 -8.69
N GLU A 149 8.05 24.32 -8.01
CA GLU A 149 7.29 25.42 -8.61
C GLU A 149 8.06 26.14 -9.72
N LYS A 150 9.40 26.10 -9.68
CA LYS A 150 10.27 26.75 -10.69
C LYS A 150 10.35 25.94 -11.99
N ALA A 151 10.27 24.60 -11.90
CA ALA A 151 10.29 23.71 -13.05
C ALA A 151 9.27 22.57 -12.88
N PRO A 152 8.46 22.25 -13.90
CA PRO A 152 7.54 21.13 -13.82
C PRO A 152 8.33 19.82 -13.67
N THR A 153 7.82 18.91 -12.83
CA THR A 153 8.39 17.57 -12.70
C THR A 153 8.17 16.79 -14.01
N PRO A 154 9.23 16.24 -14.62
CA PRO A 154 9.13 15.54 -15.90
C PRO A 154 8.63 14.09 -15.67
N TRP A 155 7.42 13.95 -15.09
CA TRP A 155 6.85 12.64 -14.76
C TRP A 155 6.89 11.65 -15.92
N ASP A 156 6.58 12.12 -17.13
CA ASP A 156 6.40 11.27 -18.31
C ASP A 156 7.72 10.77 -18.91
N GLU A 157 8.86 11.38 -18.53
CA GLU A 157 10.19 11.00 -18.97
C GLU A 157 10.84 9.90 -18.12
N ALA A 158 10.22 9.58 -16.99
CA ALA A 158 10.78 8.61 -16.05
C ALA A 158 10.57 7.17 -16.55
N THR A 159 11.66 6.40 -16.61
CA THR A 159 11.64 4.96 -16.85
C THR A 159 11.60 4.21 -15.51
N GLY A 160 11.15 2.96 -15.53
CA GLY A 160 11.19 2.11 -14.34
C GLY A 160 12.60 1.98 -13.75
N GLU A 161 13.63 1.89 -14.59
CA GLU A 161 15.03 1.85 -14.15
C GLU A 161 15.44 3.13 -13.42
N LYS A 162 15.15 4.31 -14.01
CA LYS A 162 15.44 5.61 -13.39
C LYS A 162 14.70 5.76 -12.05
N LEU A 163 13.44 5.35 -12.00
CA LEU A 163 12.65 5.41 -10.77
C LEU A 163 13.20 4.48 -9.68
N ASN A 164 13.58 3.25 -10.03
CA ASN A 164 14.23 2.35 -9.08
C ASN A 164 15.53 2.94 -8.54
N ALA A 165 16.35 3.55 -9.38
CA ALA A 165 17.58 4.22 -8.95
C ALA A 165 17.31 5.40 -7.99
N ILE A 166 16.29 6.22 -8.27
CA ILE A 166 15.88 7.34 -7.41
C ILE A 166 15.44 6.86 -6.03
N HIS A 167 14.77 5.71 -5.95
CA HIS A 167 14.16 5.19 -4.72
C HIS A 167 15.08 4.24 -3.94
N ALA A 168 16.17 3.76 -4.54
CA ALA A 168 17.00 2.68 -3.98
C ALA A 168 17.46 2.93 -2.53
N ASP A 169 18.01 4.11 -2.24
CA ASP A 169 18.51 4.44 -0.90
C ASP A 169 17.37 4.51 0.13
N TYR A 170 16.20 5.04 -0.26
CA TYR A 170 15.04 5.12 0.60
C TYR A 170 14.49 3.71 0.90
N PHE A 171 14.33 2.87 -0.11
CA PHE A 171 13.85 1.51 0.07
C PHE A 171 14.79 0.71 0.97
N ALA A 172 16.10 0.77 0.71
CA ALA A 172 17.10 0.10 1.55
C ALA A 172 17.09 0.58 3.00
N ALA A 173 16.94 1.90 3.23
CA ALA A 173 16.85 2.45 4.57
C ALA A 173 15.60 1.99 5.31
N LEU A 174 14.43 1.95 4.63
CA LEU A 174 13.17 1.49 5.19
C LEU A 174 13.23 -0.01 5.53
N GLU A 175 13.71 -0.84 4.62
CA GLU A 175 13.89 -2.28 4.85
C GLU A 175 14.85 -2.56 6.02
N LYS A 176 15.93 -1.78 6.13
CA LYS A 176 16.86 -1.87 7.25
C LYS A 176 16.17 -1.56 8.58
N GLN A 177 15.34 -0.51 8.65
CA GLN A 177 14.59 -0.16 9.86
C GLN A 177 13.58 -1.26 10.21
N ILE A 178 12.80 -1.75 9.24
CA ILE A 178 11.83 -2.85 9.46
C ILE A 178 12.56 -4.10 9.99
N THR A 179 13.64 -4.49 9.35
CA THR A 179 14.44 -5.66 9.73
C THR A 179 15.00 -5.53 11.14
N ALA A 180 15.52 -4.35 11.51
CA ALA A 180 16.04 -4.09 12.85
C ALA A 180 14.94 -4.18 13.92
N ILE A 181 13.75 -3.62 13.66
CA ILE A 181 12.61 -3.71 14.57
C ILE A 181 12.14 -5.15 14.73
N ASN A 182 11.97 -5.89 13.64
CA ASN A 182 11.53 -7.28 13.68
C ASN A 182 12.55 -8.18 14.41
N LYS A 183 13.86 -7.98 14.17
CA LYS A 183 14.92 -8.70 14.87
C LYS A 183 14.89 -8.47 16.37
N ARG A 184 14.73 -7.21 16.83
CA ARG A 184 14.64 -6.89 18.27
C ARG A 184 13.45 -7.56 18.95
N ASN A 185 12.35 -7.73 18.21
CA ASN A 185 11.12 -8.34 18.74
C ASN A 185 11.05 -9.86 18.53
N GLY A 186 12.04 -10.49 17.89
CA GLY A 186 12.08 -11.93 17.62
C GLY A 186 10.95 -12.45 16.72
N LYS A 187 10.22 -11.56 16.05
CA LYS A 187 9.09 -11.90 15.17
C LYS A 187 8.82 -10.77 14.16
N PRO A 188 8.16 -11.07 13.01
CA PRO A 188 7.78 -10.07 12.01
C PRO A 188 6.56 -9.27 12.47
N VAL A 189 6.78 -8.30 13.37
CA VAL A 189 5.73 -7.41 13.88
C VAL A 189 5.44 -6.24 12.93
N LEU A 190 6.47 -5.74 12.25
CA LEU A 190 6.38 -4.63 11.30
C LEU A 190 6.51 -5.16 9.87
N LEU A 191 5.49 -4.91 9.05
CA LEU A 191 5.41 -5.40 7.67
C LEU A 191 5.40 -4.22 6.68
N CYS A 192 6.11 -4.37 5.57
CA CYS A 192 6.10 -3.39 4.49
C CYS A 192 4.85 -3.49 3.63
N VAL A 193 4.23 -2.35 3.32
CA VAL A 193 3.24 -2.23 2.25
C VAL A 193 3.94 -1.57 1.06
N PRO A 194 4.34 -2.31 0.01
CA PRO A 194 5.26 -1.86 -1.02
C PRO A 194 4.58 -1.00 -2.10
N THR A 195 3.97 0.12 -1.69
CA THR A 195 3.23 0.99 -2.60
C THR A 195 4.15 1.75 -3.55
N GLY A 196 5.38 2.04 -3.15
CA GLY A 196 6.40 2.65 -4.01
C GLY A 196 6.77 1.74 -5.17
N HIS A 197 7.07 0.47 -4.89
CA HIS A 197 7.33 -0.53 -5.93
C HIS A 197 6.13 -0.72 -6.87
N ALA A 198 4.92 -0.81 -6.32
CA ALA A 198 3.69 -0.91 -7.12
C ALA A 198 3.46 0.33 -8.01
N ALA A 199 3.74 1.53 -7.48
CA ALA A 199 3.63 2.77 -8.23
C ALA A 199 4.64 2.83 -9.39
N ILE A 200 5.90 2.41 -9.16
CA ILE A 200 6.93 2.32 -10.21
C ILE A 200 6.48 1.34 -11.31
N ALA A 201 5.95 0.17 -10.92
CA ALA A 201 5.46 -0.81 -11.89
C ALA A 201 4.28 -0.27 -12.71
N LEU A 202 3.34 0.46 -12.09
CA LEU A 202 2.23 1.10 -12.81
C LEU A 202 2.73 2.16 -13.79
N ARG A 203 3.68 3.00 -13.38
CA ARG A 203 4.27 4.03 -14.23
C ARG A 203 4.94 3.41 -15.47
N GLU A 204 5.61 2.27 -15.30
CA GLU A 204 6.17 1.54 -16.44
C GLU A 204 5.09 0.97 -17.37
N GLN A 205 3.96 0.47 -16.84
CA GLN A 205 2.83 0.06 -17.71
C GLN A 205 2.24 1.23 -18.51
N ILE A 206 2.15 2.43 -17.90
CA ILE A 206 1.71 3.64 -18.61
C ILE A 206 2.69 3.99 -19.73
N ARG A 207 3.99 4.02 -19.45
CA ARG A 207 5.05 4.30 -20.42
C ARG A 207 5.00 3.33 -21.62
N LEU A 208 4.64 2.08 -21.37
CA LEU A 208 4.50 1.05 -22.40
C LEU A 208 3.13 1.08 -23.12
N GLY A 209 2.24 2.03 -22.79
CA GLY A 209 0.89 2.10 -23.35
C GLY A 209 -0.04 0.96 -22.95
N LYS A 210 0.24 0.29 -21.82
CA LYS A 210 -0.49 -0.89 -21.33
C LYS A 210 -1.45 -0.60 -20.16
N ALA A 211 -1.61 0.66 -19.77
CA ALA A 211 -2.52 1.07 -18.71
C ALA A 211 -3.85 1.57 -19.32
N PRO A 212 -4.96 0.84 -19.19
CA PRO A 212 -6.24 1.25 -19.76
C PRO A 212 -6.67 2.63 -19.25
N GLY A 213 -7.06 3.52 -20.15
CA GLY A 213 -7.59 4.84 -19.82
C GLY A 213 -6.56 5.86 -19.32
N ILE A 214 -5.26 5.50 -19.20
CA ILE A 214 -4.19 6.41 -18.75
C ILE A 214 -3.12 6.48 -19.84
N ARG A 215 -2.77 7.68 -20.25
CA ARG A 215 -1.79 7.92 -21.33
C ARG A 215 -0.46 8.48 -20.84
N ARG A 216 -0.47 9.18 -19.70
CA ARG A 216 0.69 9.87 -19.15
C ARG A 216 0.86 9.58 -17.67
N GLN A 217 2.09 9.43 -17.21
CA GLN A 217 2.40 9.21 -15.79
C GLN A 217 1.95 10.38 -14.90
N ALA A 218 1.98 11.60 -15.46
CA ALA A 218 1.50 12.80 -14.76
C ALA A 218 0.04 12.70 -14.30
N GLU A 219 -0.80 11.91 -14.98
CA GLU A 219 -2.22 11.71 -14.62
C GLU A 219 -2.42 10.94 -13.31
N LEU A 220 -1.38 10.29 -12.81
CA LEU A 220 -1.40 9.60 -11.52
C LEU A 220 -1.39 10.55 -10.32
N PHE A 221 -0.96 11.78 -10.50
CA PHE A 221 -0.71 12.73 -9.42
C PHE A 221 -1.74 13.85 -9.40
N SER A 222 -2.12 14.28 -8.20
CA SER A 222 -3.08 15.38 -8.02
C SER A 222 -2.41 16.76 -8.00
N ASP A 223 -1.08 16.79 -7.86
CA ASP A 223 -0.28 18.02 -7.84
C ASP A 223 1.19 17.74 -8.19
N ARG A 224 1.98 18.81 -8.20
CA ARG A 224 3.40 18.75 -8.55
C ARG A 224 4.27 18.07 -7.49
N LEU A 225 3.84 18.03 -6.24
CA LEU A 225 4.54 17.30 -5.18
C LEU A 225 4.50 15.79 -5.43
N GLY A 226 3.48 15.32 -6.14
CA GLY A 226 3.25 13.89 -6.38
C GLY A 226 2.26 13.27 -5.41
N HIS A 227 1.36 14.06 -4.82
CA HIS A 227 0.26 13.48 -4.05
C HIS A 227 -0.59 12.56 -4.93
N PRO A 228 -1.09 11.44 -4.38
CA PRO A 228 -1.82 10.47 -5.17
C PRO A 228 -3.13 11.03 -5.72
N GLY A 229 -3.31 10.89 -7.03
CA GLY A 229 -4.60 10.94 -7.70
C GLY A 229 -5.40 9.66 -7.44
N ALA A 230 -6.64 9.62 -7.92
CA ALA A 230 -7.57 8.52 -7.62
C ALA A 230 -7.01 7.11 -7.98
N VAL A 231 -6.28 7.00 -9.07
CA VAL A 231 -5.69 5.73 -9.53
C VAL A 231 -4.62 5.22 -8.57
N LEU A 232 -3.70 6.10 -8.13
CA LEU A 232 -2.68 5.73 -7.14
C LEU A 232 -3.29 5.45 -5.76
N VAL A 233 -4.33 6.19 -5.37
CA VAL A 233 -5.08 5.91 -4.13
C VAL A 233 -5.66 4.51 -4.17
N GLN A 234 -6.23 4.09 -5.30
CA GLN A 234 -6.79 2.76 -5.46
C GLN A 234 -5.71 1.67 -5.45
N LEU A 235 -4.56 1.91 -6.10
CA LEU A 235 -3.40 1.00 -6.05
C LEU A 235 -2.92 0.81 -4.61
N ASN A 236 -2.76 1.92 -3.85
CA ASN A 236 -2.38 1.87 -2.44
C ASN A 236 -3.37 1.04 -1.62
N ALA A 237 -4.68 1.24 -1.83
CA ALA A 237 -5.71 0.49 -1.13
C ALA A 237 -5.59 -1.03 -1.38
N TYR A 238 -5.31 -1.44 -2.62
CA TYR A 238 -5.06 -2.84 -2.95
C TYR A 238 -3.79 -3.39 -2.31
N CYS A 239 -2.69 -2.62 -2.24
CA CYS A 239 -1.48 -3.03 -1.53
C CYS A 239 -1.74 -3.22 -0.02
N HIS A 240 -2.42 -2.26 0.61
CA HIS A 240 -2.80 -2.35 2.03
C HIS A 240 -3.72 -3.55 2.29
N PHE A 241 -4.74 -3.75 1.45
CA PHE A 241 -5.62 -4.91 1.55
C PHE A 241 -4.81 -6.20 1.51
N ALA A 242 -3.92 -6.34 0.54
CA ALA A 242 -3.13 -7.55 0.35
C ALA A 242 -2.23 -7.86 1.57
N VAL A 243 -1.60 -6.85 2.18
CA VAL A 243 -0.74 -7.05 3.36
C VAL A 243 -1.57 -7.28 4.64
N ILE A 244 -2.64 -6.51 4.84
CA ILE A 244 -3.50 -6.60 6.05
C ILE A 244 -4.22 -7.94 6.09
N TYR A 245 -4.82 -8.36 4.99
CA TYR A 245 -5.64 -9.58 4.93
C TYR A 245 -4.89 -10.80 4.39
N ARG A 246 -3.63 -10.63 3.95
CA ARG A 246 -2.83 -11.69 3.32
C ARG A 246 -3.57 -12.39 2.16
N GLN A 247 -4.39 -11.61 1.46
CA GLN A 247 -5.22 -12.08 0.35
C GLN A 247 -4.92 -11.30 -0.92
N SER A 248 -5.06 -11.98 -2.07
CA SER A 248 -4.99 -11.33 -3.36
C SER A 248 -6.17 -10.38 -3.55
N PRO A 249 -5.95 -9.12 -3.95
CA PRO A 249 -7.02 -8.23 -4.35
C PRO A 249 -7.57 -8.55 -5.75
N VAL A 250 -6.93 -9.47 -6.49
CA VAL A 250 -7.33 -9.83 -7.86
C VAL A 250 -8.72 -10.46 -7.85
N GLY A 251 -9.64 -9.85 -8.61
CA GLY A 251 -11.03 -10.28 -8.67
C GLY A 251 -11.97 -9.56 -7.71
N VAL A 252 -11.45 -8.69 -6.82
CA VAL A 252 -12.30 -7.77 -6.05
C VAL A 252 -13.03 -6.83 -7.02
N LEU A 253 -14.31 -6.57 -6.74
CA LEU A 253 -15.12 -5.70 -7.60
C LEU A 253 -14.44 -4.34 -7.79
N ALA A 254 -14.41 -3.88 -9.05
CA ALA A 254 -13.85 -2.56 -9.37
C ALA A 254 -14.65 -1.44 -8.69
N PRO A 255 -13.99 -0.33 -8.26
CA PRO A 255 -14.70 0.79 -7.67
C PRO A 255 -15.68 1.41 -8.67
N LYS A 256 -16.77 2.01 -8.16
CA LYS A 256 -17.79 2.66 -9.00
C LYS A 256 -17.22 3.82 -9.82
N THR A 257 -16.24 4.51 -9.28
CA THR A 257 -15.52 5.60 -9.95
C THR A 257 -14.02 5.42 -9.74
N LEU A 258 -13.23 5.82 -10.73
CA LEU A 258 -11.77 5.78 -10.64
C LEU A 258 -11.21 7.09 -11.27
N GLY A 259 -11.48 8.21 -10.60
CA GLY A 259 -11.17 9.51 -11.15
C GLY A 259 -11.90 9.78 -12.48
N GLY A 260 -11.18 10.36 -13.44
CA GLY A 260 -11.70 10.65 -14.79
C GLY A 260 -11.65 9.46 -15.76
N ILE A 261 -11.42 8.24 -15.28
CA ILE A 261 -11.34 7.04 -16.14
C ILE A 261 -12.70 6.68 -16.71
N ALA A 262 -12.77 6.50 -18.03
CA ALA A 262 -13.98 6.11 -18.72
C ALA A 262 -14.51 4.74 -18.24
N ASP A 263 -15.81 4.55 -18.28
CA ASP A 263 -16.47 3.32 -17.80
C ASP A 263 -15.91 2.05 -18.46
N ALA A 264 -15.62 2.13 -19.76
CA ALA A 264 -15.06 0.99 -20.50
C ALA A 264 -13.65 0.57 -20.03
N ASP A 265 -12.86 1.52 -19.54
CA ASP A 265 -11.48 1.28 -19.08
C ASP A 265 -11.39 0.96 -17.59
N ARG A 266 -12.43 1.26 -16.81
CA ARG A 266 -12.41 1.16 -15.34
C ARG A 266 -12.14 -0.25 -14.84
N ALA A 267 -12.87 -1.24 -15.32
CA ALA A 267 -12.68 -2.63 -14.88
C ALA A 267 -11.34 -3.22 -15.37
N PRO A 268 -10.90 -3.01 -16.63
CA PRO A 268 -9.56 -3.41 -17.06
C PRO A 268 -8.44 -2.75 -16.26
N LEU A 269 -8.54 -1.44 -15.99
CA LEU A 269 -7.55 -0.73 -15.17
C LEU A 269 -7.55 -1.25 -13.74
N ALA A 270 -8.71 -1.41 -13.10
CA ALA A 270 -8.79 -1.96 -11.74
C ALA A 270 -8.11 -3.33 -11.65
N ARG A 271 -8.31 -4.21 -12.65
CA ARG A 271 -7.64 -5.52 -12.71
C ARG A 271 -6.12 -5.38 -12.83
N LEU A 272 -5.62 -4.44 -13.63
CA LEU A 272 -4.18 -4.15 -13.70
C LEU A 272 -3.65 -3.69 -12.34
N LEU A 273 -4.32 -2.74 -11.67
CA LEU A 273 -3.91 -2.25 -10.35
C LEU A 273 -3.89 -3.36 -9.30
N GLN A 274 -4.89 -4.23 -9.30
CA GLN A 274 -4.96 -5.40 -8.42
C GLN A 274 -3.77 -6.35 -8.63
N GLN A 275 -3.45 -6.63 -9.90
CA GLN A 275 -2.34 -7.50 -10.24
C GLN A 275 -1.00 -6.88 -9.82
N LEU A 276 -0.77 -5.59 -10.13
CA LEU A 276 0.45 -4.89 -9.74
C LEU A 276 0.62 -4.81 -8.22
N ALA A 277 -0.45 -4.55 -7.49
CA ALA A 277 -0.42 -4.56 -6.02
C ALA A 277 -0.05 -5.95 -5.48
N TRP A 278 -0.69 -6.99 -6.00
CA TRP A 278 -0.43 -8.36 -5.58
C TRP A 278 0.98 -8.83 -5.89
N ASP A 279 1.49 -8.50 -7.08
CA ASP A 279 2.84 -8.87 -7.48
C ASP A 279 3.90 -8.13 -6.66
N ALA A 280 3.71 -6.84 -6.38
CA ALA A 280 4.60 -6.08 -5.50
C ALA A 280 4.63 -6.67 -4.08
N VAL A 281 3.46 -7.00 -3.52
CA VAL A 281 3.36 -7.57 -2.16
C VAL A 281 3.99 -8.96 -2.09
N LYS A 282 3.76 -9.83 -3.08
CA LYS A 282 4.41 -11.16 -3.13
C LYS A 282 5.92 -11.10 -3.30
N ALA A 283 6.40 -10.14 -4.10
CA ALA A 283 7.83 -9.99 -4.37
C ALA A 283 8.60 -9.36 -3.20
N HIS A 284 7.93 -8.58 -2.34
CA HIS A 284 8.61 -7.85 -1.27
C HIS A 284 8.88 -8.76 -0.05
N PRO A 285 10.16 -8.96 0.36
CA PRO A 285 10.52 -9.92 1.41
C PRO A 285 9.92 -9.61 2.78
N LEU A 286 9.63 -8.32 3.04
CA LEU A 286 9.13 -7.86 4.34
C LEU A 286 7.61 -7.59 4.34
N SER A 287 6.87 -8.01 3.32
CA SER A 287 5.41 -7.87 3.26
C SER A 287 4.64 -8.86 4.16
N GLY A 288 5.31 -9.89 4.63
CA GLY A 288 4.71 -11.01 5.34
C GLY A 288 4.05 -12.06 4.44
N LEU A 289 4.18 -11.92 3.11
CA LEU A 289 3.73 -12.87 2.08
C LEU A 289 4.89 -13.37 1.22
N GLY A 290 6.04 -12.69 1.26
CA GLY A 290 7.26 -13.13 0.60
C GLY A 290 7.66 -14.53 1.10
N SER A 291 8.17 -15.37 0.20
CA SER A 291 8.68 -16.68 0.54
C SER A 291 9.72 -16.53 1.66
N SER A 292 9.47 -17.14 2.80
CA SER A 292 10.51 -17.33 3.82
C SER A 292 11.67 -18.03 3.12
N GLN A 293 12.80 -17.31 2.93
CA GLN A 293 14.04 -17.92 2.53
C GLN A 293 14.62 -18.72 3.69
#